data_4e35eeda9d0db05d42f59572a96b64a4
#
_entry.id   4e35eeda9d0db05d42f59572a96b64a4
#
_cell.length_a   1.000
_cell.length_b   1.000
_cell.length_c   1.000
_cell.angle_alpha   90.00
_cell.angle_beta   90.00
_cell.angle_gamma   90.00
#
_symmetry.space_group_name_H-M   'P 1'
#
loop_
_entity.id
_entity.type
_entity.pdbx_description
1 polymer ?
#
loop_
_entity_poly.entity_id
_entity_poly.type
_entity_poly.pdbx_seq_one_letter_code
_entity_poly.pdbx_strand_id
1 'polypeptide(L)'
;MKKINVVTIDGPSASGKGELAKSIAHHYDFKLLDSGILYRLFAYFFNLKLSNQEIAVKINNEISFRLDANNFKVLHKSDDITSHLRSEDIAKVASKLSSQKEVRELLFQLQRSFYDEKGLVADGRDMGTVVFKDAKLKIYLTASPEIRAKRRYLELQKRGQEVNMPALIADIEQRDLKDSSRELSPLLPADEAHIIDSSDMSLEEVFSLTENLVKKEFI
;
A
#
# COMPACT_ATOMS: atom_id res chain seq x y z
N MET A 1 -19.22 15.66 5.11
CA MET A 1 -17.85 16.25 4.94
C MET A 1 -17.61 16.54 3.46
N LYS A 2 -16.85 17.60 3.12
CA LYS A 2 -16.48 17.85 1.71
C LYS A 2 -15.50 16.76 1.28
N LYS A 3 -15.81 16.04 0.20
CA LYS A 3 -14.92 15.01 -0.35
C LYS A 3 -13.68 15.66 -1.00
N ILE A 4 -12.53 15.00 -0.90
CA ILE A 4 -11.24 15.46 -1.45
C ILE A 4 -10.80 14.58 -2.62
N ASN A 5 -9.95 15.10 -3.50
CA ASN A 5 -9.47 14.42 -4.71
C ASN A 5 -8.51 13.27 -4.38
N VAL A 6 -9.02 12.24 -3.72
CA VAL A 6 -8.26 11.03 -3.36
C VAL A 6 -9.02 9.80 -3.81
N VAL A 7 -8.28 8.86 -4.42
CA VAL A 7 -8.68 7.47 -4.65
C VAL A 7 -7.96 6.61 -3.61
N THR A 8 -8.69 5.94 -2.73
CA THR A 8 -8.09 4.95 -1.82
C THR A 8 -8.25 3.55 -2.37
N ILE A 9 -7.19 2.75 -2.28
CA ILE A 9 -7.19 1.34 -2.69
C ILE A 9 -6.71 0.52 -1.50
N ASP A 10 -7.65 -0.02 -0.74
CA ASP A 10 -7.38 -0.87 0.41
C ASP A 10 -7.58 -2.36 0.06
N GLY A 11 -7.05 -3.24 0.88
CA GLY A 11 -7.23 -4.68 0.70
C GLY A 11 -6.04 -5.52 1.18
N PRO A 12 -6.14 -6.85 1.17
CA PRO A 12 -5.14 -7.77 1.72
C PRO A 12 -3.82 -7.77 0.91
N SER A 13 -2.80 -8.42 1.47
CA SER A 13 -1.49 -8.55 0.81
C SER A 13 -1.62 -9.31 -0.52
N ALA A 14 -0.82 -8.93 -1.52
CA ALA A 14 -0.77 -9.57 -2.85
C ALA A 14 -2.10 -9.57 -3.65
N SER A 15 -3.08 -8.71 -3.31
CA SER A 15 -4.33 -8.55 -4.09
C SER A 15 -4.15 -7.80 -5.42
N GLY A 16 -2.97 -7.20 -5.68
CA GLY A 16 -2.70 -6.42 -6.89
C GLY A 16 -2.85 -4.90 -6.73
N LYS A 17 -3.19 -4.40 -5.53
CA LYS A 17 -3.41 -2.97 -5.25
C LYS A 17 -2.28 -2.07 -5.74
N GLY A 18 -1.03 -2.42 -5.43
CA GLY A 18 0.12 -1.59 -5.78
C GLY A 18 0.29 -1.41 -7.29
N GLU A 19 0.02 -2.43 -8.09
CA GLU A 19 0.05 -2.32 -9.56
C GLU A 19 -1.12 -1.47 -10.06
N LEU A 20 -2.32 -1.71 -9.55
CA LEU A 20 -3.49 -0.90 -9.86
C LEU A 20 -3.28 0.57 -9.49
N ALA A 21 -2.76 0.84 -8.27
CA ALA A 21 -2.51 2.19 -7.78
C ALA A 21 -1.50 2.95 -8.66
N LYS A 22 -0.41 2.29 -9.07
CA LYS A 22 0.57 2.86 -10.01
C LYS A 22 -0.05 3.17 -11.37
N SER A 23 -0.82 2.24 -11.91
CA SER A 23 -1.47 2.41 -13.22
C SER A 23 -2.46 3.59 -13.22
N ILE A 24 -3.31 3.70 -12.19
CA ILE A 24 -4.26 4.81 -12.05
C ILE A 24 -3.52 6.14 -11.82
N ALA A 25 -2.52 6.17 -10.93
CA ALA A 25 -1.75 7.37 -10.66
C ALA A 25 -1.03 7.89 -11.91
N HIS A 26 -0.42 6.99 -12.69
CA HIS A 26 0.23 7.34 -13.95
C HIS A 26 -0.76 7.83 -15.01
N HIS A 27 -1.89 7.12 -15.19
CA HIS A 27 -2.88 7.43 -16.21
C HIS A 27 -3.51 8.83 -16.02
N TYR A 28 -3.79 9.21 -14.76
CA TYR A 28 -4.42 10.50 -14.43
C TYR A 28 -3.42 11.57 -14.01
N ASP A 29 -2.13 11.27 -14.01
CA ASP A 29 -1.06 12.13 -13.49
C ASP A 29 -1.36 12.60 -12.04
N PHE A 30 -1.83 11.64 -11.22
CA PHE A 30 -2.06 11.82 -9.78
C PHE A 30 -0.80 11.45 -8.99
N LYS A 31 -0.64 12.03 -7.80
CA LYS A 31 0.37 11.55 -6.85
C LYS A 31 0.06 10.13 -6.39
N LEU A 32 1.09 9.38 -6.02
CA LEU A 32 0.99 8.05 -5.48
C LEU A 32 1.49 8.01 -4.03
N LEU A 33 0.68 7.48 -3.13
CA LEU A 33 1.07 7.08 -1.79
C LEU A 33 1.01 5.55 -1.69
N ASP A 34 2.17 4.91 -1.56
CA ASP A 34 2.27 3.52 -1.09
C ASP A 34 2.48 3.54 0.43
N SER A 35 1.39 3.38 1.18
CA SER A 35 1.44 3.35 2.64
C SER A 35 2.30 2.20 3.18
N GLY A 36 2.30 1.05 2.49
CA GLY A 36 3.15 -0.09 2.84
C GLY A 36 4.64 0.25 2.80
N ILE A 37 5.06 1.06 1.83
CA ILE A 37 6.45 1.54 1.74
C ILE A 37 6.82 2.46 2.90
N LEU A 38 5.90 3.29 3.39
CA LEU A 38 6.20 4.14 4.56
C LEU A 38 6.46 3.29 5.82
N TYR A 39 5.69 2.24 6.06
CA TYR A 39 5.97 1.30 7.16
C TYR A 39 7.28 0.53 6.97
N ARG A 40 7.66 0.22 5.73
CA ARG A 40 8.94 -0.42 5.40
C ARG A 40 10.12 0.55 5.58
N LEU A 41 9.97 1.82 5.25
CA LEU A 41 10.94 2.86 5.56
C LEU A 41 11.11 3.02 7.08
N PHE A 42 10.01 3.02 7.81
CA PHE A 42 10.06 3.04 9.26
C PHE A 42 10.85 1.83 9.81
N ALA A 43 10.59 0.62 9.30
CA ALA A 43 11.31 -0.59 9.66
C ALA A 43 12.81 -0.53 9.29
N TYR A 44 13.13 0.03 8.12
CA TYR A 44 14.51 0.22 7.67
C TYR A 44 15.31 1.07 8.67
N PHE A 45 14.79 2.23 9.06
CA PHE A 45 15.44 3.10 10.03
C PHE A 45 15.39 2.54 11.47
N PHE A 46 14.32 1.83 11.83
CA PHE A 46 14.21 1.15 13.13
C PHE A 46 15.32 0.13 13.33
N ASN A 47 15.70 -0.61 12.29
CA ASN A 47 16.83 -1.54 12.35
C ASN A 47 18.19 -0.84 12.57
N LEU A 48 18.28 0.48 12.32
CA LEU A 48 19.43 1.32 12.65
C LEU A 48 19.40 1.84 14.09
N LYS A 49 18.46 1.35 14.92
CA LYS A 49 18.30 1.70 16.36
C LYS A 49 18.00 3.18 16.61
N LEU A 50 17.33 3.84 15.68
CA LEU A 50 16.84 5.20 15.85
C LEU A 50 15.54 5.20 16.66
N SER A 51 15.27 6.30 17.39
CA SER A 51 13.98 6.53 18.03
C SER A 51 12.86 6.77 16.99
N ASN A 52 11.60 6.56 17.37
CA ASN A 52 10.46 6.75 16.48
C ASN A 52 10.39 8.18 15.92
N GLN A 53 10.71 9.20 16.72
CA GLN A 53 10.75 10.60 16.31
C GLN A 53 11.86 10.88 15.28
N GLU A 54 13.07 10.36 15.54
CA GLU A 54 14.18 10.51 14.59
C GLU A 54 13.85 9.84 13.25
N ILE A 55 13.20 8.68 13.28
CA ILE A 55 12.76 7.97 12.07
C ILE A 55 11.79 8.83 11.26
N ALA A 56 10.77 9.40 11.91
CA ALA A 56 9.79 10.25 11.22
C ALA A 56 10.45 11.47 10.57
N VAL A 57 11.39 12.13 11.28
CA VAL A 57 12.17 13.26 10.75
C VAL A 57 13.01 12.83 9.54
N LYS A 58 13.70 11.67 9.62
CA LYS A 58 14.51 11.18 8.49
C LYS A 58 13.68 10.82 7.27
N ILE A 59 12.53 10.16 7.45
CA ILE A 59 11.64 9.85 6.33
C ILE A 59 11.22 11.15 5.63
N ASN A 60 10.88 12.18 6.39
CA ASN A 60 10.42 13.45 5.84
C ASN A 60 11.53 14.25 5.11
N ASN A 61 12.77 14.19 5.60
CA ASN A 61 13.86 15.05 5.14
C ASN A 61 14.83 14.37 4.17
N GLU A 62 14.99 13.03 4.26
CA GLU A 62 16.05 12.32 3.53
C GLU A 62 15.48 11.37 2.46
N ILE A 63 14.15 11.13 2.44
CA ILE A 63 13.50 10.23 1.49
C ILE A 63 12.82 11.01 0.39
N SER A 64 12.98 10.55 -0.84
CA SER A 64 12.19 11.01 -1.98
C SER A 64 11.60 9.84 -2.75
N PHE A 65 10.45 10.10 -3.37
CA PHE A 65 9.68 9.12 -4.14
C PHE A 65 9.63 9.55 -5.60
N ARG A 66 9.83 8.60 -6.53
CA ARG A 66 9.69 8.83 -7.96
C ARG A 66 8.80 7.76 -8.57
N LEU A 67 7.88 8.20 -9.40
CA LEU A 67 7.03 7.32 -10.20
C LEU A 67 7.34 7.62 -11.68
N ASP A 68 8.07 6.70 -12.33
CA ASP A 68 8.39 6.77 -13.76
C ASP A 68 7.62 5.67 -14.49
N ALA A 69 6.58 6.01 -15.23
CA ALA A 69 5.64 5.05 -15.81
C ALA A 69 5.13 4.07 -14.73
N ASN A 70 5.49 2.80 -14.81
CA ASN A 70 5.10 1.79 -13.80
C ASN A 70 6.20 1.48 -12.77
N ASN A 71 7.28 2.26 -12.75
CA ASN A 71 8.40 2.02 -11.86
C ASN A 71 8.41 3.02 -10.70
N PHE A 72 7.99 2.53 -9.51
CA PHE A 72 8.01 3.32 -8.28
C PHE A 72 9.33 3.10 -7.55
N LYS A 73 10.09 4.18 -7.37
CA LYS A 73 11.39 4.19 -6.69
C LYS A 73 11.35 4.98 -5.40
N VAL A 74 12.11 4.49 -4.43
CA VAL A 74 12.36 5.14 -3.15
C VAL A 74 13.83 5.43 -3.02
N LEU A 75 14.16 6.70 -2.87
CA LEU A 75 15.54 7.17 -2.76
C LEU A 75 15.80 7.66 -1.34
N HIS A 76 16.86 7.14 -0.71
CA HIS A 76 17.42 7.70 0.52
C HIS A 76 18.59 8.59 0.15
N LYS A 77 18.41 9.90 0.26
CA LYS A 77 19.30 10.90 -0.35
C LYS A 77 19.34 10.69 -1.88
N SER A 78 20.39 10.07 -2.41
CA SER A 78 20.52 9.76 -3.83
C SER A 78 20.50 8.27 -4.17
N ASP A 79 20.50 7.40 -3.14
CA ASP A 79 20.63 5.96 -3.30
C ASP A 79 19.25 5.31 -3.46
N ASP A 80 19.07 4.48 -4.49
CA ASP A 80 17.85 3.70 -4.69
C ASP A 80 17.82 2.51 -3.72
N ILE A 81 16.98 2.61 -2.69
CA ILE A 81 16.79 1.58 -1.67
C ILE A 81 15.53 0.73 -1.88
N THR A 82 14.86 0.86 -3.01
CA THR A 82 13.56 0.23 -3.30
C THR A 82 13.61 -1.30 -3.14
N SER A 83 14.63 -1.96 -3.68
CA SER A 83 14.80 -3.41 -3.59
C SER A 83 14.99 -3.88 -2.16
N HIS A 84 15.79 -3.14 -1.38
CA HIS A 84 16.04 -3.42 0.04
C HIS A 84 14.76 -3.31 0.87
N LEU A 85 13.97 -2.25 0.67
CA LEU A 85 12.68 -2.08 1.35
C LEU A 85 11.69 -3.21 1.04
N ARG A 86 11.80 -3.85 -0.13
CA ARG A 86 10.92 -4.95 -0.54
C ARG A 86 11.37 -6.33 -0.06
N SER A 87 12.44 -6.42 0.73
CA SER A 87 12.88 -7.69 1.34
C SER A 87 11.84 -8.22 2.34
N GLU A 88 11.84 -9.54 2.54
CA GLU A 88 10.93 -10.20 3.49
C GLU A 88 11.25 -9.82 4.94
N ASP A 89 12.52 -9.61 5.29
CA ASP A 89 12.92 -9.21 6.64
C ASP A 89 12.36 -7.83 7.00
N ILE A 90 12.51 -6.86 6.11
CA ILE A 90 11.88 -5.54 6.27
C ILE A 90 10.36 -5.65 6.34
N ALA A 91 9.74 -6.51 5.52
CA ALA A 91 8.30 -6.72 5.53
C ALA A 91 7.78 -7.24 6.86
N LYS A 92 8.49 -8.20 7.48
CA LYS A 92 8.14 -8.76 8.79
C LYS A 92 8.21 -7.70 9.89
N VAL A 93 9.28 -6.90 9.92
CA VAL A 93 9.45 -5.81 10.88
C VAL A 93 8.37 -4.73 10.68
N ALA A 94 8.12 -4.30 9.45
CA ALA A 94 7.07 -3.34 9.10
C ALA A 94 5.68 -3.81 9.55
N SER A 95 5.36 -5.08 9.33
CA SER A 95 4.09 -5.68 9.79
C SER A 95 3.95 -5.67 11.31
N LYS A 96 5.05 -5.87 12.07
CA LYS A 96 5.05 -5.76 13.53
C LYS A 96 4.86 -4.31 13.99
N LEU A 97 5.55 -3.36 13.37
CA LEU A 97 5.49 -1.94 13.70
C LEU A 97 4.12 -1.33 13.34
N SER A 98 3.45 -1.83 12.30
CA SER A 98 2.14 -1.32 11.87
C SER A 98 1.00 -1.52 12.88
N SER A 99 1.18 -2.34 13.92
CA SER A 99 0.23 -2.48 15.03
C SER A 99 0.50 -1.53 16.19
N GLN A 100 1.61 -0.78 16.19
CA GLN A 100 1.98 0.13 17.27
C GLN A 100 1.31 1.50 17.08
N LYS A 101 0.60 1.97 18.11
CA LYS A 101 -0.14 3.23 18.08
C LYS A 101 0.74 4.42 17.73
N GLU A 102 1.87 4.57 18.41
CA GLU A 102 2.82 5.67 18.20
C GLU A 102 3.33 5.73 16.74
N VAL A 103 3.72 4.58 16.17
CA VAL A 103 4.17 4.51 14.77
C VAL A 103 3.07 4.92 13.81
N ARG A 104 1.84 4.51 14.07
CA ARG A 104 0.67 4.89 13.25
C ARG A 104 0.39 6.38 13.32
N GLU A 105 0.46 6.99 14.52
CA GLU A 105 0.24 8.41 14.71
C GLU A 105 1.30 9.26 13.98
N LEU A 106 2.56 8.86 14.04
CA LEU A 106 3.65 9.53 13.31
C LEU A 106 3.47 9.42 11.79
N LEU A 107 3.14 8.22 11.30
CA LEU A 107 2.94 8.01 9.87
C LEU A 107 1.63 8.60 9.35
N PHE A 108 0.59 8.77 10.18
CA PHE A 108 -0.68 9.37 9.78
C PHE A 108 -0.50 10.77 9.20
N GLN A 109 0.25 11.64 9.89
CA GLN A 109 0.51 13.00 9.41
C GLN A 109 1.32 12.99 8.11
N LEU A 110 2.32 12.11 8.01
CA LEU A 110 3.11 11.94 6.80
C LEU A 110 2.25 11.43 5.63
N GLN A 111 1.36 10.45 5.86
CA GLN A 111 0.43 9.96 4.84
C GLN A 111 -0.50 11.08 4.34
N ARG A 112 -1.07 11.87 5.26
CA ARG A 112 -1.92 13.01 4.90
C ARG A 112 -1.18 14.09 4.11
N SER A 113 0.12 14.31 4.34
CA SER A 113 0.93 15.31 3.61
C SER A 113 1.16 14.97 2.12
N PHE A 114 0.87 13.73 1.70
CA PHE A 114 0.89 13.36 0.28
C PHE A 114 -0.29 13.93 -0.52
N TYR A 115 -1.33 14.44 0.15
CA TYR A 115 -2.49 15.02 -0.54
C TYR A 115 -2.07 16.07 -1.55
N ASP A 116 -2.67 16.01 -2.72
CA ASP A 116 -2.52 16.99 -3.80
C ASP A 116 -3.90 17.32 -4.37
N GLU A 117 -4.15 18.59 -4.64
CA GLU A 117 -5.44 19.05 -5.17
C GLU A 117 -5.73 18.49 -6.57
N LYS A 118 -4.69 18.21 -7.36
CA LYS A 118 -4.80 17.56 -8.67
C LYS A 118 -5.34 16.14 -8.54
N GLY A 119 -4.89 15.41 -7.52
CA GLY A 119 -5.34 14.05 -7.20
C GLY A 119 -4.26 13.23 -6.51
N LEU A 120 -4.70 12.28 -5.70
CA LEU A 120 -3.86 11.31 -5.01
C LEU A 120 -4.46 9.91 -5.14
N VAL A 121 -3.63 8.92 -5.45
CA VAL A 121 -3.96 7.49 -5.27
C VAL A 121 -3.23 6.99 -4.02
N ALA A 122 -3.97 6.50 -3.03
CA ALA A 122 -3.44 6.01 -1.77
C ALA A 122 -3.67 4.48 -1.64
N ASP A 123 -2.58 3.71 -1.75
CA ASP A 123 -2.57 2.24 -1.56
C ASP A 123 -2.26 1.89 -0.10
N GLY A 124 -3.10 1.08 0.53
CA GLY A 124 -2.87 0.67 1.91
C GLY A 124 -3.77 -0.44 2.43
N ARG A 125 -4.18 -0.27 3.71
CA ARG A 125 -5.04 -1.19 4.46
C ARG A 125 -6.23 -0.48 5.11
N ASP A 126 -6.05 0.82 5.36
CA ASP A 126 -6.94 1.66 6.13
C ASP A 126 -6.97 3.10 5.58
N MET A 127 -6.64 3.24 4.29
CA MET A 127 -6.65 4.54 3.63
C MET A 127 -8.05 5.14 3.61
N GLY A 128 -9.06 4.37 3.22
CA GLY A 128 -10.45 4.81 3.12
C GLY A 128 -11.19 4.81 4.45
N THR A 129 -10.74 4.03 5.44
CA THR A 129 -11.40 3.93 6.76
C THR A 129 -10.81 4.88 7.81
N VAL A 130 -9.52 5.23 7.70
CA VAL A 130 -8.79 6.00 8.71
C VAL A 130 -8.12 7.23 8.12
N VAL A 131 -7.21 7.06 7.15
CA VAL A 131 -6.31 8.14 6.70
C VAL A 131 -7.03 9.16 5.84
N PHE A 132 -7.80 8.73 4.85
CA PHE A 132 -8.56 9.57 3.91
C PHE A 132 -10.04 9.18 3.93
N LYS A 133 -10.67 9.30 5.09
CA LYS A 133 -12.12 9.05 5.27
C LYS A 133 -12.98 9.89 4.33
N ASP A 134 -12.45 11.04 3.95
CA ASP A 134 -13.04 12.05 3.08
C ASP A 134 -12.70 11.84 1.57
N ALA A 135 -12.07 10.73 1.21
CA ALA A 135 -11.75 10.41 -0.19
C ALA A 135 -13.00 10.36 -1.08
N LYS A 136 -12.89 10.88 -2.31
CA LYS A 136 -13.97 10.83 -3.31
C LYS A 136 -14.31 9.41 -3.72
N LEU A 137 -13.28 8.58 -3.95
CA LEU A 137 -13.45 7.20 -4.38
C LEU A 137 -12.70 6.27 -3.43
N LYS A 138 -13.41 5.25 -2.94
CA LYS A 138 -12.84 4.22 -2.09
C LYS A 138 -13.02 2.86 -2.74
N ILE A 139 -11.92 2.13 -2.88
CA ILE A 139 -11.87 0.80 -3.48
C ILE A 139 -11.31 -0.18 -2.45
N TYR A 140 -11.95 -1.33 -2.32
CA TYR A 140 -11.42 -2.47 -1.59
C TYR A 140 -11.13 -3.59 -2.57
N LEU A 141 -9.85 -3.81 -2.87
CA LEU A 141 -9.40 -4.82 -3.83
C LEU A 141 -9.02 -6.11 -3.11
N THR A 142 -9.71 -7.19 -3.41
CA THR A 142 -9.46 -8.51 -2.83
C THR A 142 -9.19 -9.58 -3.90
N ALA A 143 -8.74 -10.74 -3.48
CA ALA A 143 -8.68 -11.99 -4.23
C ALA A 143 -8.55 -13.15 -3.24
N SER A 144 -8.83 -14.38 -3.66
CA SER A 144 -8.69 -15.56 -2.80
C SER A 144 -7.23 -15.74 -2.31
N PRO A 145 -7.01 -16.33 -1.12
CA PRO A 145 -5.66 -16.58 -0.59
C PRO A 145 -4.76 -17.32 -1.56
N GLU A 146 -5.30 -18.31 -2.29
CA GLU A 146 -4.57 -19.12 -3.27
C GLU A 146 -4.09 -18.29 -4.46
N ILE A 147 -4.96 -17.43 -5.00
CA ILE A 147 -4.61 -16.53 -6.12
C ILE A 147 -3.55 -15.53 -5.67
N ARG A 148 -3.69 -14.97 -4.47
CA ARG A 148 -2.70 -14.05 -3.90
C ARG A 148 -1.36 -14.73 -3.64
N ALA A 149 -1.36 -15.97 -3.16
CA ALA A 149 -0.16 -16.77 -3.01
C ALA A 149 0.50 -17.06 -4.35
N LYS A 150 -0.27 -17.40 -5.39
CA LYS A 150 0.24 -17.60 -6.75
C LYS A 150 0.89 -16.31 -7.31
N ARG A 151 0.24 -15.16 -7.16
CA ARG A 151 0.80 -13.85 -7.56
C ARG A 151 2.12 -13.57 -6.84
N ARG A 152 2.16 -13.78 -5.52
CA ARG A 152 3.37 -13.58 -4.72
C ARG A 152 4.48 -14.55 -5.07
N TYR A 153 4.14 -15.81 -5.32
CA TYR A 153 5.09 -16.83 -5.78
C TYR A 153 5.81 -16.40 -7.07
N LEU A 154 5.04 -15.95 -8.08
CA LEU A 154 5.61 -15.48 -9.34
C LEU A 154 6.49 -14.23 -9.15
N GLU A 155 6.13 -13.33 -8.24
CA GLU A 155 6.95 -12.17 -7.89
C GLU A 155 8.29 -12.58 -7.28
N LEU A 156 8.28 -13.53 -6.33
CA LEU A 156 9.48 -14.02 -5.66
C LEU A 156 10.37 -14.83 -6.61
N GLN A 157 9.78 -15.64 -7.48
CA GLN A 157 10.53 -16.35 -8.53
C GLN A 157 11.27 -15.39 -9.48
N LYS A 158 10.62 -14.31 -9.92
CA LYS A 158 11.28 -13.28 -10.75
C LYS A 158 12.46 -12.62 -10.06
N ARG A 159 12.54 -12.69 -8.72
CA ARG A 159 13.67 -12.22 -7.91
C ARG A 159 14.69 -13.30 -7.60
N GLY A 160 14.56 -14.52 -8.20
CA GLY A 160 15.45 -15.64 -7.97
C GLY A 160 15.32 -16.31 -6.59
N GLN A 161 14.20 -16.12 -5.91
CA GLN A 161 13.95 -16.71 -4.59
C GLN A 161 13.19 -18.05 -4.74
N GLU A 162 13.69 -19.08 -4.08
CA GLU A 162 12.97 -20.35 -3.94
C GLU A 162 11.88 -20.19 -2.86
N VAL A 163 10.67 -20.63 -3.17
CA VAL A 163 9.52 -20.46 -2.28
C VAL A 163 8.69 -21.73 -2.21
N ASN A 164 8.30 -22.12 -1.01
CA ASN A 164 7.36 -23.21 -0.76
C ASN A 164 5.93 -22.66 -0.80
N MET A 165 5.10 -23.14 -1.75
CA MET A 165 3.75 -22.63 -1.95
C MET A 165 2.82 -22.84 -0.72
N PRO A 166 2.77 -24.03 -0.08
CA PRO A 166 2.00 -24.19 1.15
C PRO A 166 2.38 -23.22 2.27
N ALA A 167 3.68 -23.00 2.49
CA ALA A 167 4.14 -22.05 3.49
C ALA A 167 3.73 -20.61 3.13
N LEU A 168 3.78 -20.24 1.85
CA LEU A 168 3.38 -18.92 1.38
C LEU A 168 1.89 -18.65 1.56
N ILE A 169 1.02 -19.66 1.33
CA ILE A 169 -0.41 -19.55 1.59
C ILE A 169 -0.65 -19.31 3.09
N ALA A 170 -0.02 -20.12 3.95
CA ALA A 170 -0.16 -19.98 5.40
C ALA A 170 0.31 -18.61 5.90
N ASP A 171 1.43 -18.09 5.38
CA ASP A 171 1.95 -16.76 5.71
C ASP A 171 0.97 -15.65 5.29
N ILE A 172 0.34 -15.79 4.13
CA ILE A 172 -0.66 -14.83 3.63
C ILE A 172 -1.90 -14.84 4.53
N GLU A 173 -2.44 -16.01 4.84
CA GLU A 173 -3.61 -16.15 5.72
C GLU A 173 -3.34 -15.63 7.13
N GLN A 174 -2.18 -15.95 7.70
CA GLN A 174 -1.78 -15.45 9.01
C GLN A 174 -1.67 -13.92 9.01
N ARG A 175 -1.14 -13.34 7.94
CA ARG A 175 -1.04 -11.89 7.80
C ARG A 175 -2.40 -11.23 7.67
N ASP A 176 -3.31 -11.82 6.89
CA ASP A 176 -4.67 -11.32 6.73
C ASP A 176 -5.43 -11.36 8.05
N LEU A 177 -5.33 -12.46 8.78
CA LEU A 177 -5.90 -12.58 10.11
C LEU A 177 -5.36 -11.50 11.05
N LYS A 178 -4.04 -11.28 11.04
CA LYS A 178 -3.40 -10.24 11.84
C LYS A 178 -3.85 -8.84 11.40
N ASP A 179 -3.96 -8.56 10.10
CA ASP A 179 -4.38 -7.27 9.58
C ASP A 179 -5.87 -6.98 9.88
N SER A 180 -6.75 -7.99 9.81
CA SER A 180 -8.19 -7.85 10.09
C SER A 180 -8.55 -7.84 11.58
N SER A 181 -7.78 -8.51 12.43
CA SER A 181 -8.02 -8.59 13.87
C SER A 181 -7.33 -7.49 14.70
N ARG A 182 -6.66 -6.53 14.04
CA ARG A 182 -6.03 -5.41 14.76
C ARG A 182 -7.07 -4.60 15.51
N GLU A 183 -6.77 -4.23 16.75
CA GLU A 183 -7.59 -3.30 17.54
C GLU A 183 -7.59 -1.90 16.91
N LEU A 184 -6.44 -1.46 16.40
CA LEU A 184 -6.27 -0.17 15.73
C LEU A 184 -6.25 -0.36 14.20
N SER A 185 -7.17 0.32 13.50
CA SER A 185 -7.27 0.31 12.03
C SER A 185 -7.29 -1.11 11.44
N PRO A 186 -8.27 -1.95 11.77
CA PRO A 186 -8.40 -3.26 11.16
C PRO A 186 -8.55 -3.15 9.64
N LEU A 187 -8.08 -4.16 8.92
CA LEU A 187 -8.30 -4.27 7.49
C LEU A 187 -9.76 -4.62 7.22
N LEU A 188 -10.54 -3.63 6.89
CA LEU A 188 -11.97 -3.73 6.56
C LEU A 188 -12.28 -2.80 5.38
N PRO A 189 -13.23 -3.15 4.52
CA PRO A 189 -13.73 -2.20 3.53
C PRO A 189 -14.40 -1.00 4.23
N ALA A 190 -14.21 0.19 3.71
CA ALA A 190 -14.99 1.35 4.16
C ALA A 190 -16.47 1.20 3.73
N ASP A 191 -17.40 1.80 4.46
CA ASP A 191 -18.84 1.66 4.19
C ASP A 191 -19.25 2.02 2.75
N GLU A 192 -18.56 2.99 2.15
CA GLU A 192 -18.79 3.46 0.78
C GLU A 192 -17.82 2.85 -0.24
N ALA A 193 -17.06 1.81 0.12
CA ALA A 193 -16.06 1.25 -0.78
C ALA A 193 -16.67 0.35 -1.85
N HIS A 194 -16.21 0.52 -3.09
CA HIS A 194 -16.44 -0.46 -4.15
C HIS A 194 -15.56 -1.68 -3.90
N ILE A 195 -16.18 -2.82 -3.62
CA ILE A 195 -15.48 -4.09 -3.41
C ILE A 195 -15.25 -4.73 -4.78
N ILE A 196 -13.98 -4.99 -5.11
CA ILE A 196 -13.58 -5.66 -6.34
C ILE A 196 -12.85 -6.95 -5.97
N ASP A 197 -13.44 -8.09 -6.30
CA ASP A 197 -12.77 -9.38 -6.25
C ASP A 197 -12.05 -9.63 -7.57
N SER A 198 -10.73 -9.63 -7.52
CA SER A 198 -9.87 -9.81 -8.69
C SER A 198 -9.36 -11.24 -8.88
N SER A 199 -10.00 -12.24 -8.23
CA SER A 199 -9.56 -13.63 -8.29
C SER A 199 -9.47 -14.16 -9.72
N ASP A 200 -10.46 -13.85 -10.53
CA ASP A 200 -10.58 -14.30 -11.93
C ASP A 200 -10.36 -13.15 -12.94
N MET A 201 -9.75 -12.05 -12.51
CA MET A 201 -9.55 -10.87 -13.37
C MET A 201 -8.07 -10.64 -13.67
N SER A 202 -7.79 -10.21 -14.90
CA SER A 202 -6.51 -9.64 -15.29
C SER A 202 -6.32 -8.23 -14.72
N LEU A 203 -5.09 -7.74 -14.73
CA LEU A 203 -4.81 -6.37 -14.29
C LEU A 203 -5.53 -5.33 -15.16
N GLU A 204 -5.64 -5.58 -16.47
CA GLU A 204 -6.31 -4.72 -17.43
C GLU A 204 -7.83 -4.62 -17.16
N GLU A 205 -8.48 -5.73 -16.81
CA GLU A 205 -9.90 -5.74 -16.44
C GLU A 205 -10.16 -4.98 -15.15
N VAL A 206 -9.32 -5.20 -14.12
CA VAL A 206 -9.39 -4.45 -12.85
C VAL A 206 -9.14 -2.96 -13.08
N PHE A 207 -8.16 -2.62 -13.92
CA PHE A 207 -7.87 -1.23 -14.29
C PHE A 207 -9.08 -0.59 -14.99
N SER A 208 -9.65 -1.23 -16.02
CA SER A 208 -10.79 -0.71 -16.78
C SER A 208 -12.02 -0.47 -15.90
N LEU A 209 -12.29 -1.41 -14.98
CA LEU A 209 -13.37 -1.26 -14.00
C LEU A 209 -13.11 -0.05 -13.07
N THR A 210 -11.89 0.06 -12.56
CA THR A 210 -11.49 1.16 -11.67
C THR A 210 -11.50 2.51 -12.41
N GLU A 211 -11.02 2.54 -13.65
CA GLU A 211 -11.03 3.74 -14.52
C GLU A 211 -12.45 4.30 -14.69
N ASN A 212 -13.44 3.43 -14.91
CA ASN A 212 -14.84 3.84 -15.03
C ASN A 212 -15.35 4.48 -13.74
N LEU A 213 -14.94 3.96 -12.57
CA LEU A 213 -15.27 4.56 -11.26
C LEU A 213 -14.59 5.92 -11.09
N VAL A 214 -13.31 6.04 -11.45
CA VAL A 214 -12.59 7.33 -11.40
C VAL A 214 -13.23 8.37 -12.30
N LYS A 215 -13.57 8.03 -13.56
CA LYS A 215 -14.27 8.94 -14.49
C LYS A 215 -15.57 9.45 -13.90
N LYS A 216 -16.37 8.58 -13.27
CA LYS A 216 -17.65 8.96 -12.67
C LYS A 216 -17.50 9.94 -11.48
N GLU A 217 -16.45 9.81 -10.69
CA GLU A 217 -16.28 10.58 -9.46
C GLU A 217 -15.44 11.85 -9.65
N PHE A 218 -14.56 11.90 -10.67
CA PHE A 218 -13.59 12.99 -10.83
C PHE A 218 -13.79 13.84 -12.08
N ILE A 219 -14.49 13.31 -13.11
CA ILE A 219 -14.72 13.97 -14.40
C ILE A 219 -16.21 14.20 -14.61
#